data_f58de68147c048e1f525159e7f5060ec
#
_entry.id   f58de68147c048e1f525159e7f5060ec
#
_cell.length_a   1.000
_cell.length_b   1.000
_cell.length_c   1.000
_cell.angle_alpha   90.00
_cell.angle_beta   90.00
_cell.angle_gamma   90.00
#
_symmetry.space_group_name_H-M   'P 1'
#
loop_
_entity.id
_entity.type
_entity.pdbx_description
1 polymer ?
#
loop_
_entity_poly.entity_id
_entity_poly.type
_entity_poly.pdbx_seq_one_letter_code
_entity_poly.pdbx_strand_id
1 'polypeptide(L)'
;LYESDDIEQKLCVLEGRIPFEEMIYVEEPLAGAPFLKSSNAELTVTVINSRKLSLKVLAELLVSSEGKKETELTMDVENSEKLYKKKETTQLLGLFSGGRDIYRIKEEVTLEGTKENIGTLLWTELSSRKLDTRIGTDEIELRGELLLFCLYESVDGKTEWMEQTIPYEGRLAVSYTHLR
;
A
#
# COMPACT_ATOMS: atom_id res chain seq x y z
N LEU A 1 14.93 -15.21 7.79
CA LEU A 1 16.19 -15.88 7.50
C LEU A 1 16.87 -16.30 8.80
N TYR A 2 17.49 -17.44 8.84
CA TYR A 2 18.27 -17.94 9.97
C TYR A 2 19.46 -18.77 9.49
N GLU A 3 20.51 -18.82 10.29
CA GLU A 3 21.64 -19.70 10.04
C GLU A 3 21.33 -21.13 10.51
N SER A 4 21.61 -22.10 9.67
CA SER A 4 21.48 -23.52 9.98
C SER A 4 22.84 -24.08 10.41
N ASP A 5 22.80 -25.11 11.26
CA ASP A 5 24.00 -25.90 11.60
C ASP A 5 24.45 -26.82 10.45
N ASP A 6 23.69 -26.88 9.35
CA ASP A 6 24.04 -27.63 8.15
C ASP A 6 25.15 -26.93 7.37
N ILE A 7 26.23 -27.70 7.08
CA ILE A 7 27.41 -27.19 6.38
C ILE A 7 27.09 -26.88 4.91
N GLU A 8 26.15 -27.64 4.30
CA GLU A 8 25.79 -27.50 2.90
C GLU A 8 24.80 -26.34 2.66
N GLN A 9 23.96 -26.03 3.64
CA GLN A 9 22.97 -24.94 3.53
C GLN A 9 22.98 -24.04 4.77
N LYS A 10 23.86 -23.06 4.77
CA LYS A 10 24.05 -22.17 5.94
C LYS A 10 22.89 -21.22 6.19
N LEU A 11 22.24 -20.74 5.15
CA LEU A 11 21.17 -19.77 5.26
C LEU A 11 19.82 -20.38 4.85
N CYS A 12 18.88 -20.35 5.77
CA CYS A 12 17.55 -20.93 5.58
C CYS A 12 16.45 -19.87 5.71
N VAL A 13 15.32 -20.11 5.04
CA VAL A 13 14.13 -19.27 5.10
C VAL A 13 13.03 -19.99 5.86
N LEU A 14 12.42 -19.31 6.79
CA LEU A 14 11.19 -19.74 7.45
C LEU A 14 10.10 -18.72 7.16
N GLU A 15 9.03 -19.16 6.52
CA GLU A 15 7.83 -18.38 6.27
C GLU A 15 6.65 -18.96 7.02
N GLY A 16 5.79 -18.08 7.51
CA GLY A 16 4.59 -18.48 8.22
C GLY A 16 3.51 -17.41 8.14
N ARG A 17 2.26 -17.81 8.39
CA ARG A 17 1.11 -16.91 8.49
C ARG A 17 0.46 -17.11 9.85
N ILE A 18 0.26 -16.00 10.57
CA ILE A 18 -0.42 -15.99 11.85
C ILE A 18 -1.73 -15.24 11.63
N PRO A 19 -2.87 -15.93 11.56
CA PRO A 19 -4.15 -15.25 11.46
C PRO A 19 -4.45 -14.54 12.79
N PHE A 20 -5.04 -13.37 12.69
CA PHE A 20 -5.57 -12.64 13.84
C PHE A 20 -6.93 -12.06 13.48
N GLU A 21 -7.75 -11.86 14.50
CA GLU A 21 -9.04 -11.21 14.42
C GLU A 21 -9.16 -10.27 15.62
N GLU A 22 -9.58 -9.04 15.37
CA GLU A 22 -9.74 -8.04 16.43
C GLU A 22 -11.01 -7.24 16.20
N MET A 23 -11.70 -6.89 17.28
CA MET A 23 -12.92 -6.10 17.24
C MET A 23 -12.63 -4.66 17.64
N ILE A 24 -12.89 -3.73 16.72
CA ILE A 24 -12.71 -2.31 16.93
C ILE A 24 -14.05 -1.68 17.31
N TYR A 25 -14.11 -1.09 18.50
CA TYR A 25 -15.28 -0.38 18.98
C TYR A 25 -15.21 1.09 18.51
N VAL A 26 -16.32 1.58 17.98
CA VAL A 26 -16.46 2.98 17.55
C VAL A 26 -17.51 3.66 18.42
N GLU A 27 -17.26 4.91 18.81
CA GLU A 27 -18.17 5.68 19.67
C GLU A 27 -19.40 6.16 18.91
N GLU A 28 -19.25 6.43 17.61
CA GLU A 28 -20.35 6.92 16.77
C GLU A 28 -20.66 5.91 15.64
N PRO A 29 -21.92 5.86 15.17
CA PRO A 29 -22.28 5.06 14.01
C PRO A 29 -21.46 5.45 12.78
N LEU A 30 -20.96 4.44 12.06
CA LEU A 30 -20.20 4.68 10.85
C LEU A 30 -21.08 5.27 9.75
N ALA A 31 -20.58 6.30 9.07
CA ALA A 31 -21.33 6.97 8.00
C ALA A 31 -21.41 6.13 6.71
N GLY A 32 -20.56 5.09 6.58
CA GLY A 32 -20.51 4.20 5.43
C GLY A 32 -19.73 2.93 5.75
N ALA A 33 -19.43 2.13 4.73
CA ALA A 33 -18.66 0.92 4.90
C ALA A 33 -17.23 1.23 5.40
N PRO A 34 -16.76 0.56 6.47
CA PRO A 34 -15.41 0.77 6.95
C PRO A 34 -14.38 0.19 5.99
N PHE A 35 -13.23 0.82 5.92
CA PHE A 35 -12.08 0.32 5.18
C PHE A 35 -10.79 0.56 5.97
N LEU A 36 -9.80 -0.30 5.73
CA LEU A 36 -8.46 -0.14 6.30
C LEU A 36 -7.70 0.94 5.53
N LYS A 37 -7.40 2.04 6.21
CA LYS A 37 -6.66 3.17 5.61
C LYS A 37 -5.16 2.95 5.65
N SER A 38 -4.66 2.45 6.75
CA SER A 38 -3.25 2.10 6.92
C SER A 38 -3.09 0.99 7.95
N SER A 39 -2.01 0.24 7.81
CA SER A 39 -1.57 -0.71 8.81
C SER A 39 -0.06 -0.60 8.98
N ASN A 40 0.38 -0.66 10.22
CA ASN A 40 1.77 -0.76 10.59
C ASN A 40 1.95 -1.92 11.55
N ALA A 41 3.03 -2.67 11.40
CA ALA A 41 3.31 -3.81 12.27
C ALA A 41 4.78 -3.83 12.66
N GLU A 42 5.01 -3.96 13.96
CA GLU A 42 6.33 -4.20 14.53
C GLU A 42 6.44 -5.65 14.96
N LEU A 43 7.47 -6.33 14.49
CA LEU A 43 7.74 -7.73 14.79
C LEU A 43 8.99 -7.87 15.65
N THR A 44 8.85 -8.54 16.79
CA THR A 44 9.98 -8.99 17.61
C THR A 44 10.06 -10.49 17.57
N VAL A 45 11.21 -11.03 17.19
CA VAL A 45 11.48 -12.46 17.15
C VAL A 45 12.52 -12.81 18.20
N THR A 46 12.25 -13.80 19.02
CA THR A 46 13.19 -14.31 20.03
C THR A 46 13.35 -15.81 19.89
N VAL A 47 14.59 -16.27 19.81
CA VAL A 47 14.91 -17.71 19.78
C VAL A 47 14.83 -18.25 21.19
N ILE A 48 13.92 -19.22 21.42
CA ILE A 48 13.80 -19.92 22.71
C ILE A 48 14.75 -21.10 22.78
N ASN A 49 14.83 -21.86 21.70
CA ASN A 49 15.79 -22.96 21.50
C ASN A 49 15.94 -23.25 20.01
N SER A 50 16.77 -24.22 19.64
CA SER A 50 17.08 -24.57 18.23
C SER A 50 15.87 -24.93 17.36
N ARG A 51 14.69 -25.16 17.95
CA ARG A 51 13.44 -25.52 17.23
C ARG A 51 12.25 -24.67 17.60
N LYS A 52 12.43 -23.63 18.42
CA LYS A 52 11.31 -22.84 18.92
C LYS A 52 11.62 -21.36 18.92
N LEU A 53 10.74 -20.61 18.29
CA LEU A 53 10.75 -19.15 18.24
C LEU A 53 9.56 -18.60 19.03
N SER A 54 9.75 -17.46 19.66
CA SER A 54 8.67 -16.62 20.17
C SER A 54 8.53 -15.41 19.26
N LEU A 55 7.31 -15.14 18.83
CA LEU A 55 6.96 -14.01 18.00
C LEU A 55 6.07 -13.06 18.80
N LYS A 56 6.44 -11.79 18.85
CA LYS A 56 5.60 -10.73 19.39
C LYS A 56 5.34 -9.73 18.28
N VAL A 57 4.08 -9.49 17.99
CA VAL A 57 3.65 -8.53 16.96
C VAL A 57 2.86 -7.42 17.65
N LEU A 58 3.19 -6.18 17.35
CA LEU A 58 2.39 -5.01 17.63
C LEU A 58 1.85 -4.49 16.31
N ALA A 59 0.53 -4.57 16.11
CA ALA A 59 -0.13 -4.12 14.90
C ALA A 59 -0.96 -2.85 15.20
N GLU A 60 -0.69 -1.79 14.47
CA GLU A 60 -1.49 -0.56 14.47
C GLU A 60 -2.35 -0.54 13.21
N LEU A 61 -3.67 -0.48 13.39
CA LEU A 61 -4.63 -0.49 12.31
C LEU A 61 -5.44 0.81 12.32
N LEU A 62 -5.35 1.60 11.26
CA LEU A 62 -6.17 2.79 11.08
C LEU A 62 -7.36 2.44 10.18
N VAL A 63 -8.53 2.34 10.78
CA VAL A 63 -9.79 2.10 10.08
C VAL A 63 -10.53 3.40 9.90
N SER A 64 -11.04 3.64 8.70
CA SER A 64 -11.83 4.82 8.35
C SER A 64 -13.14 4.41 7.70
N SER A 65 -14.14 5.25 7.81
CA SER A 65 -15.35 5.16 7.00
C SER A 65 -15.67 6.51 6.38
N GLU A 66 -16.21 6.49 5.19
CA GLU A 66 -16.63 7.68 4.47
C GLU A 66 -18.10 7.57 4.10
N GLY A 67 -18.85 8.64 4.33
CA GLY A 67 -20.26 8.72 4.00
C GLY A 67 -20.60 10.06 3.37
N LYS A 68 -21.69 10.08 2.59
CA LYS A 68 -22.24 11.31 2.04
C LYS A 68 -23.19 11.92 3.06
N LYS A 69 -23.07 13.22 3.30
CA LYS A 69 -24.00 14.00 4.11
C LYS A 69 -24.55 15.11 3.24
N GLU A 70 -25.86 15.15 3.12
CA GLU A 70 -26.57 16.26 2.49
C GLU A 70 -26.92 17.28 3.55
N THR A 71 -26.67 18.55 3.26
CA THR A 71 -26.95 19.65 4.17
C THR A 71 -27.57 20.78 3.36
N GLU A 72 -28.75 21.22 3.81
CA GLU A 72 -29.41 22.40 3.24
C GLU A 72 -28.78 23.67 3.78
N LEU A 73 -28.36 24.55 2.90
CA LEU A 73 -27.78 25.84 3.22
C LEU A 73 -28.67 26.97 2.67
N THR A 74 -28.96 27.98 3.50
CA THR A 74 -29.63 29.17 3.05
C THR A 74 -28.68 30.02 2.22
N MET A 75 -28.93 30.12 0.92
CA MET A 75 -28.07 30.85 -0.03
C MET A 75 -28.50 32.33 -0.14
N ASP A 76 -29.78 32.63 -0.03
CA ASP A 76 -30.30 33.99 -0.08
C ASP A 76 -31.67 34.10 0.60
N VAL A 77 -32.06 35.31 0.90
CA VAL A 77 -33.39 35.66 1.44
C VAL A 77 -34.03 36.71 0.53
N GLU A 78 -35.16 36.36 -0.05
CA GLU A 78 -35.93 37.26 -0.91
C GLU A 78 -36.90 38.14 -0.11
N ASN A 79 -37.23 39.28 -0.67
CA ASN A 79 -38.30 40.19 -0.18
C ASN A 79 -38.21 40.68 1.27
N SER A 80 -37.01 41.02 1.72
CA SER A 80 -36.91 41.63 3.07
C SER A 80 -36.39 43.06 3.00
N GLU A 81 -37.29 44.02 2.94
CA GLU A 81 -36.98 45.48 2.99
C GLU A 81 -36.30 45.90 4.32
N LYS A 82 -36.28 45.04 5.34
CA LYS A 82 -35.78 45.33 6.67
C LYS A 82 -34.62 44.49 7.16
N LEU A 83 -33.99 43.65 6.29
CA LEU A 83 -32.88 42.76 6.67
C LEU A 83 -31.58 43.21 6.03
N TYR A 84 -30.54 43.30 6.85
CA TYR A 84 -29.17 43.46 6.38
C TYR A 84 -28.65 42.09 6.00
N LYS A 85 -28.16 41.94 4.75
CA LYS A 85 -27.57 40.68 4.25
C LYS A 85 -26.05 40.81 4.20
N LYS A 86 -25.35 39.82 4.76
CA LYS A 86 -23.93 39.61 4.55
C LYS A 86 -23.74 38.28 3.83
N LYS A 87 -23.13 38.32 2.64
CA LYS A 87 -22.80 37.14 1.89
C LYS A 87 -21.30 36.87 2.01
N GLU A 88 -20.95 35.65 2.30
CA GLU A 88 -19.56 35.16 2.32
C GLU A 88 -19.42 34.00 1.36
N THR A 89 -18.31 33.95 0.61
CA THR A 89 -18.01 32.85 -0.27
C THR A 89 -17.02 31.92 0.43
N THR A 90 -17.40 30.64 0.54
CA THR A 90 -16.54 29.62 1.10
C THR A 90 -16.24 28.59 0.04
N GLN A 91 -14.97 28.19 -0.07
CA GLN A 91 -14.55 27.07 -0.94
C GLN A 91 -14.61 25.79 -0.12
N LEU A 92 -15.31 24.80 -0.63
CA LEU A 92 -15.40 23.47 -0.04
C LEU A 92 -14.63 22.49 -0.92
N LEU A 93 -13.89 21.60 -0.27
CA LEU A 93 -13.27 20.46 -0.93
C LEU A 93 -14.19 19.25 -0.83
N GLY A 94 -14.43 18.59 -1.95
CA GLY A 94 -15.21 17.36 -2.00
C GLY A 94 -14.49 16.29 -2.81
N LEU A 95 -14.81 15.03 -2.52
CA LEU A 95 -14.36 13.92 -3.35
C LEU A 95 -15.11 13.95 -4.68
N PHE A 96 -14.39 14.23 -5.77
CA PHE A 96 -14.98 14.29 -7.10
C PHE A 96 -15.18 12.89 -7.70
N SER A 97 -14.14 12.06 -7.63
CA SER A 97 -14.16 10.70 -8.14
C SER A 97 -13.15 9.84 -7.38
N GLY A 98 -13.43 8.56 -7.33
CA GLY A 98 -12.52 7.55 -6.79
C GLY A 98 -12.70 6.24 -7.53
N GLY A 99 -11.63 5.52 -7.75
CA GLY A 99 -11.64 4.24 -8.43
C GLY A 99 -10.55 3.32 -7.92
N ARG A 100 -10.69 2.04 -8.24
CA ARG A 100 -9.67 1.02 -7.97
C ARG A 100 -9.46 0.22 -9.24
N ASP A 101 -8.21 0.06 -9.62
CA ASP A 101 -7.83 -0.78 -10.75
C ASP A 101 -6.64 -1.67 -10.37
N ILE A 102 -6.43 -2.73 -11.16
CA ILE A 102 -5.32 -3.68 -10.98
C ILE A 102 -4.43 -3.61 -12.21
N TYR A 103 -3.24 -3.07 -11.99
CA TYR A 103 -2.21 -3.03 -13.01
C TYR A 103 -1.26 -4.23 -12.86
N ARG A 104 -1.11 -5.02 -13.93
CA ARG A 104 -0.24 -6.20 -13.95
C ARG A 104 0.98 -5.92 -14.77
N ILE A 105 2.15 -6.09 -14.13
CA ILE A 105 3.47 -5.96 -14.76
C ILE A 105 4.08 -7.34 -14.81
N LYS A 106 4.66 -7.68 -15.96
CA LYS A 106 5.46 -8.88 -16.14
C LYS A 106 6.76 -8.46 -16.81
N GLU A 107 7.86 -8.63 -16.10
CA GLU A 107 9.21 -8.29 -16.57
C GLU A 107 10.15 -9.47 -16.33
N GLU A 108 11.10 -9.62 -17.24
CA GLU A 108 12.19 -10.57 -17.10
C GLU A 108 13.45 -9.82 -16.65
N VAL A 109 13.99 -10.24 -15.54
CA VAL A 109 15.16 -9.62 -14.93
C VAL A 109 16.37 -10.53 -15.12
N THR A 110 17.43 -9.99 -15.68
CA THR A 110 18.66 -10.74 -15.94
C THR A 110 19.76 -10.28 -14.98
N LEU A 111 20.47 -11.24 -14.41
CA LEU A 111 21.66 -10.95 -13.61
C LEU A 111 22.74 -10.27 -14.45
N GLU A 112 23.45 -9.34 -13.84
CA GLU A 112 24.66 -8.78 -14.42
C GLU A 112 25.71 -9.89 -14.61
N GLY A 113 26.47 -9.81 -15.71
CA GLY A 113 27.46 -10.84 -16.06
C GLY A 113 28.61 -11.02 -15.06
N THR A 114 28.72 -10.14 -14.07
CA THR A 114 29.68 -10.24 -12.96
C THR A 114 29.15 -11.02 -11.76
N LYS A 115 27.86 -11.34 -11.74
CA LYS A 115 27.20 -12.08 -10.67
C LYS A 115 27.20 -13.58 -10.94
N GLU A 116 27.34 -14.34 -9.86
CA GLU A 116 27.23 -15.80 -9.91
C GLU A 116 25.79 -16.26 -10.24
N ASN A 117 25.64 -17.38 -10.89
CA ASN A 117 24.35 -17.94 -11.26
C ASN A 117 23.48 -18.25 -10.02
N ILE A 118 22.19 -18.01 -10.13
CA ILE A 118 21.22 -18.33 -9.07
C ILE A 118 21.12 -19.85 -8.90
N GLY A 119 21.44 -20.33 -7.72
CA GLY A 119 21.13 -21.68 -7.28
C GLY A 119 19.78 -21.75 -6.59
N THR A 120 19.62 -21.01 -5.49
CA THR A 120 18.39 -20.97 -4.70
C THR A 120 18.03 -19.54 -4.35
N LEU A 121 16.79 -19.14 -4.63
CA LEU A 121 16.27 -17.84 -4.24
C LEU A 121 15.86 -17.87 -2.77
N LEU A 122 16.46 -17.02 -1.94
CA LEU A 122 16.27 -17.00 -0.50
C LEU A 122 15.22 -15.95 -0.06
N TRP A 123 15.28 -14.78 -0.67
CA TRP A 123 14.40 -13.66 -0.32
C TRP A 123 14.13 -12.76 -1.50
N THR A 124 12.92 -12.28 -1.61
CA THR A 124 12.56 -11.25 -2.59
C THR A 124 11.73 -10.17 -1.93
N GLU A 125 12.00 -8.94 -2.27
CA GLU A 125 11.23 -7.79 -1.85
C GLU A 125 10.98 -6.88 -3.05
N LEU A 126 9.75 -6.35 -3.13
CA LEU A 126 9.37 -5.41 -4.15
C LEU A 126 8.79 -4.16 -3.48
N SER A 127 9.39 -3.01 -3.72
CA SER A 127 8.92 -1.74 -3.18
C SER A 127 8.62 -0.74 -4.29
N SER A 128 7.51 0.00 -4.17
CA SER A 128 7.17 1.09 -5.08
C SER A 128 7.87 2.37 -4.64
N ARG A 129 8.51 3.04 -5.59
CA ARG A 129 9.24 4.29 -5.37
C ARG A 129 8.86 5.34 -6.41
N LYS A 130 9.07 6.60 -6.09
CA LYS A 130 8.91 7.74 -7.01
C LYS A 130 7.55 7.76 -7.72
N LEU A 131 6.50 7.41 -6.98
CA LEU A 131 5.15 7.48 -7.54
C LEU A 131 4.80 8.94 -7.82
N ASP A 132 4.55 9.25 -9.09
CA ASP A 132 4.04 10.52 -9.59
C ASP A 132 2.65 10.31 -10.20
N THR A 133 1.78 11.27 -10.01
CA THR A 133 0.41 11.23 -10.52
C THR A 133 0.10 12.51 -11.27
N ARG A 134 -0.46 12.38 -12.48
CA ARG A 134 -0.90 13.51 -13.29
C ARG A 134 -2.37 13.37 -13.62
N ILE A 135 -3.12 14.42 -13.35
CA ILE A 135 -4.54 14.47 -13.64
C ILE A 135 -4.70 15.02 -15.06
N GLY A 136 -5.21 14.18 -15.96
CA GLY A 136 -5.65 14.55 -17.30
C GLY A 136 -7.13 14.94 -17.32
N THR A 137 -7.68 15.10 -18.52
CA THR A 137 -9.10 15.45 -18.71
C THR A 137 -10.02 14.30 -18.30
N ASP A 138 -9.73 13.08 -18.75
CA ASP A 138 -10.56 11.89 -18.57
C ASP A 138 -9.81 10.72 -17.91
N GLU A 139 -8.57 10.93 -17.53
CA GLU A 139 -7.70 9.91 -16.96
C GLU A 139 -6.73 10.47 -15.93
N ILE A 140 -6.27 9.61 -15.06
CA ILE A 140 -5.16 9.87 -14.15
C ILE A 140 -3.99 9.01 -14.63
N GLU A 141 -2.90 9.65 -15.01
CA GLU A 141 -1.64 8.97 -15.32
C GLU A 141 -0.88 8.69 -14.03
N LEU A 142 -0.38 7.48 -13.90
CA LEU A 142 0.47 7.03 -12.81
C LEU A 142 1.83 6.64 -13.38
N ARG A 143 2.89 7.16 -12.80
CA ARG A 143 4.27 6.80 -13.16
C ARG A 143 5.04 6.50 -11.89
N GLY A 144 5.88 5.51 -11.93
CA GLY A 144 6.71 5.16 -10.79
C GLY A 144 7.79 4.16 -11.14
N GLU A 145 8.49 3.74 -10.11
CA GLU A 145 9.53 2.73 -10.19
C GLU A 145 9.26 1.64 -9.16
N LEU A 146 9.42 0.39 -9.56
CA LEU A 146 9.48 -0.75 -8.65
C LEU A 146 10.94 -1.08 -8.41
N LEU A 147 11.37 -1.07 -7.17
CA LEU A 147 12.66 -1.60 -6.77
C LEU A 147 12.48 -3.06 -6.40
N LEU A 148 13.08 -3.94 -7.18
CA LEU A 148 13.20 -5.35 -6.90
C LEU A 148 14.52 -5.59 -6.17
N PHE A 149 14.44 -6.23 -5.01
CA PHE A 149 15.59 -6.79 -4.29
C PHE A 149 15.47 -8.30 -4.26
N CYS A 150 16.56 -9.00 -4.58
CA CYS A 150 16.64 -10.44 -4.49
C CYS A 150 17.91 -10.85 -3.74
N LEU A 151 17.74 -11.69 -2.72
CA LEU A 151 18.82 -12.40 -2.04
C LEU A 151 18.79 -13.85 -2.49
N TYR A 152 19.92 -14.41 -2.89
CA TYR A 152 19.99 -15.77 -3.39
C TYR A 152 21.30 -16.45 -2.97
N GLU A 153 21.28 -17.75 -2.95
CA GLU A 153 22.48 -18.58 -2.89
C GLU A 153 22.88 -18.95 -4.31
N SER A 154 24.13 -18.72 -4.64
CA SER A 154 24.69 -19.08 -5.95
C SER A 154 24.89 -20.60 -6.07
N VAL A 155 25.09 -21.07 -7.28
CA VAL A 155 25.43 -22.49 -7.54
C VAL A 155 26.68 -22.95 -6.78
N ASP A 156 27.59 -22.02 -6.48
CA ASP A 156 28.81 -22.26 -5.72
C ASP A 156 28.64 -22.10 -4.19
N GLY A 157 27.40 -22.00 -3.71
CA GLY A 157 27.08 -21.89 -2.27
C GLY A 157 27.40 -20.53 -1.63
N LYS A 158 27.58 -19.47 -2.43
CA LYS A 158 27.79 -18.13 -1.92
C LYS A 158 26.48 -17.37 -1.81
N THR A 159 26.31 -16.62 -0.74
CA THR A 159 25.17 -15.70 -0.60
C THR A 159 25.44 -14.42 -1.39
N GLU A 160 24.57 -14.15 -2.36
CA GLU A 160 24.64 -13.02 -3.27
C GLU A 160 23.30 -12.25 -3.27
N TRP A 161 23.33 -11.04 -3.75
CA TRP A 161 22.13 -10.23 -3.89
C TRP A 161 22.13 -9.39 -5.17
N MET A 162 20.96 -9.00 -5.61
CA MET A 162 20.78 -8.06 -6.71
C MET A 162 19.68 -7.08 -6.41
N GLU A 163 19.81 -5.88 -6.98
CA GLU A 163 18.75 -4.88 -7.04
C GLU A 163 18.53 -4.47 -8.49
N GLN A 164 17.26 -4.28 -8.83
CA GLN A 164 16.90 -3.73 -10.13
C GLN A 164 15.70 -2.80 -10.01
N THR A 165 15.79 -1.68 -10.72
CA THR A 165 14.68 -0.73 -10.84
C THR A 165 13.91 -1.00 -12.12
N ILE A 166 12.59 -1.19 -12.00
CA ILE A 166 11.66 -1.44 -13.08
C ILE A 166 10.72 -0.23 -13.19
N PRO A 167 10.81 0.59 -14.23
CA PRO A 167 9.87 1.67 -14.42
C PRO A 167 8.49 1.14 -14.79
N TYR A 168 7.44 1.79 -14.32
CA TYR A 168 6.08 1.46 -14.72
C TYR A 168 5.26 2.72 -15.00
N GLU A 169 4.30 2.57 -15.91
CA GLU A 169 3.33 3.59 -16.26
C GLU A 169 1.96 2.95 -16.34
N GLY A 170 0.97 3.58 -15.74
CA GLY A 170 -0.42 3.14 -15.75
C GLY A 170 -1.36 4.30 -16.00
N ARG A 171 -2.58 4.00 -16.45
CA ARG A 171 -3.64 4.98 -16.66
C ARG A 171 -4.91 4.49 -16.02
N LEU A 172 -5.51 5.35 -15.22
CA LEU A 172 -6.80 5.10 -14.59
C LEU A 172 -7.83 6.01 -15.25
N ALA A 173 -8.80 5.43 -15.95
CA ALA A 173 -9.88 6.20 -16.55
C ALA A 173 -10.81 6.79 -15.47
N VAL A 174 -11.07 8.08 -15.55
CA VAL A 174 -12.02 8.78 -14.69
C VAL A 174 -13.32 8.93 -15.47
N SER A 175 -14.30 8.07 -15.17
CA SER A 175 -15.61 8.11 -15.84
C SER A 175 -16.48 9.22 -15.25
N TYR A 176 -16.79 10.23 -16.05
CA TYR A 176 -17.74 11.31 -15.70
C TYR A 176 -19.23 10.89 -15.80
N THR A 177 -19.52 9.64 -16.12
CA THR A 177 -20.89 9.20 -16.47
C THR A 177 -21.86 9.03 -15.31
N HIS A 178 -21.49 9.37 -14.07
CA HIS A 178 -22.37 9.23 -12.91
C HIS A 178 -22.76 10.54 -12.22
N LEU A 179 -22.61 11.69 -12.89
CA LEU A 179 -23.15 12.96 -12.44
C LEU A 179 -24.45 13.28 -13.18
N ARG A 180 -25.54 12.61 -12.80
CA ARG A 180 -26.93 13.06 -13.05
C ARG A 180 -27.75 12.87 -11.79
#